data_5396e5862f67d90ba07896fce7adac92
#
_entry.id   5396e5862f67d90ba07896fce7adac92
#
_cell.length_a   1.000
_cell.length_b   1.000
_cell.length_c   1.000
_cell.angle_alpha   90.00
_cell.angle_beta   90.00
_cell.angle_gamma   90.00
#
_symmetry.space_group_name_H-M   'P 1'
#
loop_
_entity.id
_entity.type
_entity.pdbx_description
1 polymer ?
#
loop_
_entity_poly.entity_id
_entity_poly.type
_entity_poly.pdbx_seq_one_letter_code
_entity_poly.pdbx_strand_id
1 'polypeptide(L)'
;VIRREIAYGGSRFDFLLEGPEGTFPVEVKSCTLFGKKLAMFPDAPSERASRHIRHLAGIGSAGNKPGLLVIVHSRHPRYFLPDFHTDLEFARAFLESRDKLEIKVVGIEWDSDLVLQPQASMLDIPWKVLEKNVLDRGGYLLILKLEKETRLSAGHLGEIDLPAGYYCYVGTAMKNLTARMSRHLRKRKNFRWHIDYLRDRALVLACLPVRSAESLECDMAHALEGIADERVPGFGC
;
A
#
# COMPACT_ATOMS: atom_id res chain seq x y z
N VAL A 1 -31.10 2.23 -17.19
CA VAL A 1 -31.61 2.56 -15.83
C VAL A 1 -30.44 2.39 -14.85
N ILE A 2 -30.38 3.25 -13.84
CA ILE A 2 -29.39 3.15 -12.74
C ILE A 2 -30.15 2.84 -11.45
N ARG A 3 -29.85 1.71 -10.82
CA ARG A 3 -30.37 1.36 -9.49
C ARG A 3 -29.24 1.44 -8.48
N ARG A 4 -29.55 1.86 -7.24
CA ARG A 4 -28.59 2.01 -6.16
C ARG A 4 -28.69 0.86 -5.17
N GLU A 5 -27.56 0.53 -4.54
CA GLU A 5 -27.44 -0.38 -3.38
C GLU A 5 -28.20 -1.70 -3.56
N ILE A 6 -27.85 -2.48 -4.58
CA ILE A 6 -28.51 -3.72 -4.89
C ILE A 6 -27.78 -4.96 -4.43
N ALA A 7 -28.53 -5.98 -4.04
CA ALA A 7 -28.01 -7.32 -3.85
C ALA A 7 -27.93 -8.01 -5.22
N TYR A 8 -26.73 -8.46 -5.60
CA TYR A 8 -26.49 -9.19 -6.83
C TYR A 8 -25.40 -10.26 -6.60
N GLY A 9 -25.66 -11.49 -6.99
CA GLY A 9 -24.69 -12.58 -6.87
C GLY A 9 -24.21 -12.87 -5.42
N GLY A 10 -25.03 -12.54 -4.41
CA GLY A 10 -24.68 -12.75 -2.99
C GLY A 10 -23.86 -11.63 -2.34
N SER A 11 -23.58 -10.55 -3.05
CA SER A 11 -22.99 -9.31 -2.49
C SER A 11 -23.89 -8.10 -2.75
N ARG A 12 -23.65 -7.04 -1.97
CA ARG A 12 -24.30 -5.75 -2.20
C ARG A 12 -23.30 -4.85 -2.91
N PHE A 13 -23.71 -4.34 -4.08
CA PHE A 13 -22.94 -3.40 -4.89
C PHE A 13 -23.59 -2.02 -4.87
N ASP A 14 -22.78 -0.98 -5.11
CA ASP A 14 -23.22 0.41 -5.02
C ASP A 14 -24.26 0.75 -6.11
N PHE A 15 -24.07 0.22 -7.33
CA PHE A 15 -24.97 0.47 -8.44
C PHE A 15 -25.19 -0.77 -9.30
N LEU A 16 -26.35 -0.79 -9.98
CA LEU A 16 -26.66 -1.65 -11.12
C LEU A 16 -27.01 -0.79 -12.30
N LEU A 17 -26.29 -0.96 -13.39
CA LEU A 17 -26.55 -0.32 -14.66
C LEU A 17 -27.32 -1.30 -15.54
N GLU A 18 -28.49 -0.89 -16.06
CA GLU A 18 -29.30 -1.67 -17.00
C GLU A 18 -29.33 -0.93 -18.33
N GLY A 19 -28.83 -1.55 -19.37
CA GLY A 19 -28.78 -1.00 -20.74
C GLY A 19 -29.06 -2.05 -21.80
N PRO A 20 -29.05 -1.65 -23.09
CA PRO A 20 -29.27 -2.57 -24.21
C PRO A 20 -28.29 -3.76 -24.23
N GLU A 21 -27.09 -3.58 -23.72
CA GLU A 21 -26.05 -4.59 -23.69
C GLU A 21 -26.13 -5.52 -22.47
N GLY A 22 -27.08 -5.29 -21.56
CA GLY A 22 -27.31 -6.11 -20.38
C GLY A 22 -27.29 -5.36 -19.06
N THR A 23 -27.05 -6.10 -18.00
CA THR A 23 -27.09 -5.62 -16.62
C THR A 23 -25.69 -5.71 -16.01
N PHE A 24 -25.17 -4.59 -15.49
CA PHE A 24 -23.79 -4.45 -15.02
C PHE A 24 -23.77 -3.98 -13.57
N PRO A 25 -23.38 -4.81 -12.60
CA PRO A 25 -23.10 -4.33 -11.25
C PRO A 25 -21.84 -3.46 -11.26
N VAL A 26 -21.88 -2.38 -10.51
CA VAL A 26 -20.75 -1.43 -10.35
C VAL A 26 -20.44 -1.24 -8.88
N GLU A 27 -19.19 -1.43 -8.54
CA GLU A 27 -18.62 -1.09 -7.24
C GLU A 27 -17.85 0.23 -7.36
N VAL A 28 -18.03 1.10 -6.37
CA VAL A 28 -17.36 2.40 -6.30
C VAL A 28 -16.36 2.40 -5.15
N LYS A 29 -15.17 2.94 -5.38
CA LYS A 29 -14.16 3.17 -4.36
C LYS A 29 -13.80 4.64 -4.31
N SER A 30 -13.81 5.21 -3.11
CA SER A 30 -13.42 6.59 -2.83
C SER A 30 -11.93 6.64 -2.47
N CYS A 31 -11.14 7.40 -3.23
CA CYS A 31 -9.71 7.52 -3.09
C CYS A 31 -9.34 8.93 -2.62
N THR A 32 -8.84 9.02 -1.39
CA THR A 32 -8.41 10.27 -0.73
C THR A 32 -6.90 10.38 -0.58
N LEU A 33 -6.16 9.29 -0.86
CA LEU A 33 -4.71 9.30 -0.85
C LEU A 33 -4.19 9.70 -2.23
N PHE A 34 -3.71 10.93 -2.38
CA PHE A 34 -3.16 11.42 -3.63
C PHE A 34 -2.09 12.49 -3.42
N GLY A 35 -1.14 12.55 -4.36
CA GLY A 35 -0.14 13.59 -4.48
C GLY A 35 -0.30 14.33 -5.81
N LYS A 36 0.74 15.06 -6.22
CA LYS A 36 0.71 15.86 -7.47
C LYS A 36 0.54 15.04 -8.75
N LYS A 37 1.01 13.79 -8.78
CA LYS A 37 1.03 12.97 -10.00
C LYS A 37 0.35 11.62 -9.84
N LEU A 38 0.24 11.11 -8.63
CA LEU A 38 -0.19 9.75 -8.32
C LEU A 38 -1.30 9.76 -7.26
N ALA A 39 -2.34 8.97 -7.50
CA ALA A 39 -3.34 8.61 -6.52
C ALA A 39 -3.22 7.12 -6.19
N MET A 40 -3.48 6.74 -4.94
CA MET A 40 -3.33 5.37 -4.46
C MET A 40 -4.52 4.96 -3.59
N PHE A 41 -4.91 3.68 -3.66
CA PHE A 41 -5.97 3.10 -2.84
C PHE A 41 -5.65 1.63 -2.54
N PRO A 42 -5.97 1.10 -1.35
CA PRO A 42 -6.55 1.77 -0.19
C PRO A 42 -5.49 2.49 0.66
N ASP A 43 -5.93 3.39 1.52
CA ASP A 43 -5.10 4.08 2.51
C ASP A 43 -4.82 3.24 3.77
N ALA A 44 -5.56 2.14 3.95
CA ALA A 44 -5.35 1.14 4.99
C ALA A 44 -5.69 -0.27 4.47
N PRO A 45 -5.13 -1.35 5.05
CA PRO A 45 -5.46 -2.71 4.66
C PRO A 45 -6.96 -3.01 4.77
N SER A 46 -7.56 -3.59 3.71
CA SER A 46 -8.99 -3.84 3.61
C SER A 46 -9.31 -5.20 3.00
N GLU A 47 -9.46 -6.23 3.83
CA GLU A 47 -9.91 -7.55 3.39
C GLU A 47 -11.28 -7.49 2.67
N ARG A 48 -12.16 -6.58 3.12
CA ARG A 48 -13.46 -6.36 2.48
C ARG A 48 -13.27 -5.87 1.05
N ALA A 49 -12.37 -4.93 0.80
CA ALA A 49 -12.15 -4.39 -0.55
C ALA A 49 -11.61 -5.45 -1.50
N SER A 50 -10.63 -6.25 -1.07
CA SER A 50 -10.05 -7.36 -1.85
C SER A 50 -11.11 -8.42 -2.19
N ARG A 51 -11.94 -8.81 -1.21
CA ARG A 51 -13.02 -9.76 -1.41
C ARG A 51 -14.08 -9.25 -2.37
N HIS A 52 -14.48 -7.97 -2.25
CA HIS A 52 -15.48 -7.36 -3.13
C HIS A 52 -15.00 -7.34 -4.59
N ILE A 53 -13.73 -6.98 -4.86
CA ILE A 53 -13.18 -7.00 -6.23
C ILE A 53 -13.17 -8.43 -6.79
N ARG A 54 -12.69 -9.42 -6.04
CA ARG A 54 -12.68 -10.81 -6.51
C ARG A 54 -14.10 -11.32 -6.79
N HIS A 55 -15.06 -10.98 -5.93
CA HIS A 55 -16.45 -11.36 -6.12
C HIS A 55 -17.03 -10.68 -7.36
N LEU A 56 -16.83 -9.37 -7.53
CA LEU A 56 -17.25 -8.63 -8.71
C LEU A 56 -16.68 -9.24 -10.00
N ALA A 57 -15.39 -9.57 -10.01
CA ALA A 57 -14.74 -10.23 -11.14
C ALA A 57 -15.26 -11.65 -11.43
N GLY A 58 -15.79 -12.34 -10.41
CA GLY A 58 -16.41 -13.66 -10.55
C GLY A 58 -17.84 -13.63 -11.13
N ILE A 59 -18.51 -12.50 -11.08
CA ILE A 59 -19.87 -12.32 -11.62
C ILE A 59 -19.85 -12.13 -13.13
N GLY A 60 -18.76 -11.58 -13.68
CA GLY A 60 -18.62 -11.30 -15.10
C GLY A 60 -18.71 -12.56 -15.95
N SER A 61 -19.42 -12.46 -17.08
CA SER A 61 -19.47 -13.47 -18.13
C SER A 61 -18.81 -12.94 -19.41
N ALA A 62 -18.53 -13.81 -20.36
CA ALA A 62 -17.98 -13.40 -21.66
C ALA A 62 -18.91 -12.37 -22.33
N GLY A 63 -18.39 -11.16 -22.54
CA GLY A 63 -19.13 -10.04 -23.12
C GLY A 63 -19.84 -9.11 -22.14
N ASN A 64 -19.87 -9.43 -20.83
CA ASN A 64 -20.51 -8.59 -19.82
C ASN A 64 -19.59 -8.39 -18.63
N LYS A 65 -18.76 -7.33 -18.65
CA LYS A 65 -17.80 -7.01 -17.58
C LYS A 65 -18.46 -6.09 -16.55
N PRO A 66 -18.52 -6.50 -15.27
CA PRO A 66 -18.89 -5.61 -14.18
C PRO A 66 -17.95 -4.40 -14.07
N GLY A 67 -18.44 -3.31 -13.49
CA GLY A 67 -17.70 -2.06 -13.36
C GLY A 67 -17.00 -1.91 -12.00
N LEU A 68 -15.76 -1.45 -12.02
CA LEU A 68 -15.07 -0.89 -10.86
C LEU A 68 -14.76 0.57 -11.14
N LEU A 69 -15.40 1.47 -10.40
CA LEU A 69 -15.19 2.91 -10.50
C LEU A 69 -14.39 3.39 -9.29
N VAL A 70 -13.20 3.92 -9.52
CA VAL A 70 -12.42 4.59 -8.46
C VAL A 70 -12.57 6.09 -8.63
N ILE A 71 -13.10 6.76 -7.59
CA ILE A 71 -13.26 8.21 -7.57
C ILE A 71 -12.12 8.81 -6.73
N VAL A 72 -11.23 9.53 -7.37
CA VAL A 72 -10.14 10.27 -6.75
C VAL A 72 -10.61 11.69 -6.45
N HIS A 73 -10.52 12.12 -5.19
CA HIS A 73 -10.97 13.44 -4.74
C HIS A 73 -9.98 14.57 -5.10
N SER A 74 -9.36 14.46 -6.27
CA SER A 74 -8.50 15.46 -6.88
C SER A 74 -8.39 15.22 -8.38
N ARG A 75 -8.31 16.28 -9.18
CA ARG A 75 -8.04 16.22 -10.63
C ARG A 75 -6.56 16.32 -10.98
N HIS A 76 -5.69 16.59 -10.00
CA HIS A 76 -4.27 16.80 -10.23
C HIS A 76 -3.51 15.52 -10.59
N PRO A 77 -3.77 14.36 -9.98
CA PRO A 77 -3.07 13.13 -10.33
C PRO A 77 -3.35 12.71 -11.78
N ARG A 78 -2.28 12.26 -12.45
CA ARG A 78 -2.38 11.65 -13.78
C ARG A 78 -2.51 10.14 -13.71
N TYR A 79 -1.92 9.52 -12.67
CA TYR A 79 -1.84 8.09 -12.53
C TYR A 79 -2.55 7.60 -11.29
N PHE A 80 -3.09 6.38 -11.38
CA PHE A 80 -3.62 5.64 -10.25
C PHE A 80 -2.90 4.31 -10.11
N LEU A 81 -2.57 3.94 -8.86
CA LEU A 81 -2.09 2.61 -8.50
C LEU A 81 -2.87 2.08 -7.29
N PRO A 82 -3.26 0.80 -7.27
CA PRO A 82 -3.55 0.16 -5.98
C PRO A 82 -2.31 0.26 -5.09
N ASP A 83 -2.50 0.64 -3.83
CA ASP A 83 -1.40 0.77 -2.88
C ASP A 83 -0.91 -0.61 -2.43
N PHE A 84 -0.06 -1.21 -3.25
CA PHE A 84 0.56 -2.50 -2.96
C PHE A 84 1.56 -2.44 -1.81
N HIS A 85 1.96 -1.25 -1.37
CA HIS A 85 2.76 -1.09 -0.15
C HIS A 85 1.89 -1.35 1.07
N THR A 86 0.72 -0.74 1.14
CA THR A 86 -0.23 -0.83 2.25
C THR A 86 -1.02 -2.13 2.21
N ASP A 87 -1.63 -2.47 1.06
CA ASP A 87 -2.48 -3.66 0.90
C ASP A 87 -2.11 -4.48 -0.35
N LEU A 88 -1.19 -5.42 -0.15
CA LEU A 88 -0.74 -6.31 -1.22
C LEU A 88 -1.88 -7.20 -1.76
N GLU A 89 -2.81 -7.64 -0.90
CA GLU A 89 -3.91 -8.51 -1.32
C GLU A 89 -4.95 -7.78 -2.16
N PHE A 90 -5.22 -6.51 -1.84
CA PHE A 90 -6.04 -5.66 -2.69
C PHE A 90 -5.37 -5.46 -4.06
N ALA A 91 -4.08 -5.14 -4.07
CA ALA A 91 -3.35 -4.92 -5.32
C ALA A 91 -3.30 -6.16 -6.20
N ARG A 92 -3.15 -7.36 -5.60
CA ARG A 92 -3.25 -8.64 -6.31
C ARG A 92 -4.63 -8.85 -6.91
N ALA A 93 -5.69 -8.68 -6.09
CA ALA A 93 -7.07 -8.81 -6.54
C ALA A 93 -7.38 -7.85 -7.69
N PHE A 94 -6.88 -6.62 -7.61
CA PHE A 94 -7.05 -5.60 -8.65
C PHE A 94 -6.35 -6.02 -9.95
N LEU A 95 -5.10 -6.47 -9.87
CA LEU A 95 -4.32 -6.92 -11.02
C LEU A 95 -4.93 -8.17 -11.69
N GLU A 96 -5.34 -9.17 -10.90
CA GLU A 96 -6.00 -10.40 -11.35
C GLU A 96 -7.36 -10.15 -12.03
N SER A 97 -7.98 -9.02 -11.70
CA SER A 97 -9.30 -8.62 -12.22
C SER A 97 -9.24 -7.72 -13.46
N ARG A 98 -8.06 -7.34 -13.94
CA ARG A 98 -7.84 -6.41 -15.04
C ARG A 98 -8.67 -6.72 -16.28
N ASP A 99 -8.68 -7.97 -16.71
CA ASP A 99 -9.36 -8.39 -17.93
C ASP A 99 -10.83 -8.80 -17.70
N LYS A 100 -11.25 -8.91 -16.44
CA LYS A 100 -12.57 -9.36 -16.01
C LYS A 100 -13.50 -8.20 -15.66
N LEU A 101 -12.97 -7.02 -15.39
CA LEU A 101 -13.72 -5.84 -14.99
C LEU A 101 -13.51 -4.69 -15.99
N GLU A 102 -14.53 -3.86 -16.12
CA GLU A 102 -14.37 -2.53 -16.70
C GLU A 102 -13.92 -1.58 -15.59
N ILE A 103 -12.62 -1.25 -15.56
CA ILE A 103 -12.02 -0.43 -14.51
C ILE A 103 -11.86 1.00 -15.02
N LYS A 104 -12.49 1.95 -14.34
CA LYS A 104 -12.35 3.39 -14.60
C LYS A 104 -11.87 4.09 -13.34
N VAL A 105 -10.93 5.02 -13.51
CA VAL A 105 -10.44 5.88 -12.44
C VAL A 105 -10.67 7.32 -12.85
N VAL A 106 -11.44 8.05 -12.04
CA VAL A 106 -11.88 9.40 -12.34
C VAL A 106 -11.47 10.34 -11.22
N GLY A 107 -10.77 11.41 -11.57
CA GLY A 107 -10.47 12.53 -10.68
C GLY A 107 -11.59 13.55 -10.72
N ILE A 108 -12.07 13.95 -9.55
CA ILE A 108 -13.09 14.97 -9.35
C ILE A 108 -12.53 16.11 -8.49
N GLU A 109 -13.19 17.25 -8.50
CA GLU A 109 -12.80 18.40 -7.71
C GLU A 109 -14.01 18.98 -6.99
N TRP A 110 -13.78 19.45 -5.77
CA TRP A 110 -14.74 20.14 -4.93
C TRP A 110 -14.27 21.58 -4.74
N ASP A 111 -15.18 22.53 -4.76
CA ASP A 111 -14.87 23.90 -4.37
C ASP A 111 -14.87 24.09 -2.85
N SER A 112 -14.63 25.32 -2.40
CA SER A 112 -14.63 25.67 -0.97
C SER A 112 -15.96 25.45 -0.28
N ASP A 113 -17.05 25.45 -1.02
CA ASP A 113 -18.41 25.24 -0.50
C ASP A 113 -18.85 23.77 -0.59
N LEU A 114 -17.91 22.87 -0.90
CA LEU A 114 -18.11 21.43 -1.10
C LEU A 114 -19.11 21.13 -2.23
N VAL A 115 -19.15 21.97 -3.26
CA VAL A 115 -19.91 21.71 -4.48
C VAL A 115 -19.02 20.98 -5.48
N LEU A 116 -19.51 19.86 -5.99
CA LEU A 116 -18.81 19.07 -6.99
C LEU A 116 -18.72 19.86 -8.31
N GLN A 117 -17.48 20.04 -8.78
CA GLN A 117 -17.25 20.69 -10.07
C GLN A 117 -17.60 19.76 -11.24
N PRO A 118 -18.15 20.30 -12.34
CA PRO A 118 -18.64 19.48 -13.46
C PRO A 118 -17.53 18.81 -14.27
N GLN A 119 -16.29 19.29 -14.15
CA GLN A 119 -15.16 18.73 -14.86
C GLN A 119 -14.61 17.50 -14.12
N ALA A 120 -14.38 16.44 -14.87
CA ALA A 120 -13.69 15.24 -14.38
C ALA A 120 -12.48 14.95 -15.26
N SER A 121 -11.46 14.30 -14.70
CA SER A 121 -10.29 13.81 -15.42
C SER A 121 -10.20 12.29 -15.33
N MET A 122 -9.80 11.64 -16.43
CA MET A 122 -9.48 10.21 -16.39
C MET A 122 -8.03 10.03 -15.94
N LEU A 123 -7.77 9.10 -15.03
CA LEU A 123 -6.44 8.73 -14.63
C LEU A 123 -5.99 7.44 -15.33
N ASP A 124 -4.73 7.42 -15.75
CA ASP A 124 -4.09 6.25 -16.34
C ASP A 124 -3.69 5.23 -15.27
N ILE A 125 -3.84 3.94 -15.56
CA ILE A 125 -3.36 2.86 -14.71
C ILE A 125 -2.09 2.29 -15.35
N PRO A 126 -0.90 2.47 -14.76
CA PRO A 126 0.36 1.97 -15.30
C PRO A 126 0.52 0.47 -15.01
N TRP A 127 -0.20 -0.37 -15.74
CA TRP A 127 -0.28 -1.83 -15.54
C TRP A 127 1.07 -2.52 -15.47
N LYS A 128 2.03 -2.12 -16.31
CA LYS A 128 3.39 -2.67 -16.29
C LYS A 128 4.13 -2.45 -14.96
N VAL A 129 3.84 -1.34 -14.29
CA VAL A 129 4.38 -1.06 -12.94
C VAL A 129 3.79 -2.02 -11.92
N LEU A 130 2.49 -2.29 -12.01
CA LEU A 130 1.82 -3.26 -11.13
C LEU A 130 2.33 -4.67 -11.34
N GLU A 131 2.39 -5.14 -12.59
CA GLU A 131 2.90 -6.47 -12.95
C GLU A 131 4.31 -6.70 -12.39
N LYS A 132 5.16 -5.67 -12.41
CA LYS A 132 6.53 -5.74 -11.91
C LYS A 132 6.61 -5.75 -10.39
N ASN A 133 5.75 -4.99 -9.67
CA ASN A 133 5.96 -4.64 -8.27
C ASN A 133 4.93 -5.23 -7.28
N VAL A 134 3.81 -5.80 -7.74
CA VAL A 134 2.80 -6.44 -6.85
C VAL A 134 3.31 -7.81 -6.37
N LEU A 135 4.37 -7.78 -5.57
CA LEU A 135 5.09 -8.95 -5.07
C LEU A 135 5.43 -8.77 -3.59
N ASP A 136 5.49 -9.87 -2.85
CA ASP A 136 5.89 -9.86 -1.43
C ASP A 136 7.42 -9.81 -1.27
N ARG A 137 8.03 -8.75 -1.82
CA ARG A 137 9.48 -8.47 -1.77
C ARG A 137 9.74 -6.97 -1.85
N GLY A 138 10.96 -6.56 -1.49
CA GLY A 138 11.42 -5.16 -1.51
C GLY A 138 12.12 -4.75 -0.24
N GLY A 139 12.15 -3.44 0.04
CA GLY A 139 12.66 -2.85 1.26
C GLY A 139 11.57 -2.64 2.31
N TYR A 140 12.00 -2.24 3.50
CA TYR A 140 11.11 -1.79 4.59
C TYR A 140 11.84 -0.81 5.50
N LEU A 141 11.06 0.06 6.13
CA LEU A 141 11.52 0.95 7.18
C LEU A 141 10.93 0.49 8.52
N LEU A 142 11.79 0.31 9.52
CA LEU A 142 11.38 0.05 10.89
C LEU A 142 11.70 1.27 11.74
N ILE A 143 10.66 1.94 12.24
CA ILE A 143 10.78 3.14 13.05
C ILE A 143 10.66 2.76 14.52
N LEU A 144 11.70 3.10 15.30
CA LEU A 144 11.78 2.77 16.71
C LEU A 144 12.01 4.02 17.54
N LYS A 145 11.58 3.98 18.79
CA LYS A 145 11.88 4.99 19.81
C LYS A 145 12.60 4.35 20.97
N LEU A 146 13.77 4.87 21.30
CA LEU A 146 14.53 4.55 22.50
C LEU A 146 14.28 5.65 23.54
N GLU A 147 13.68 5.30 24.68
CA GLU A 147 13.22 6.29 25.65
C GLU A 147 14.36 6.84 26.53
N LYS A 148 15.44 6.09 26.66
CA LYS A 148 16.63 6.46 27.43
C LYS A 148 17.88 5.92 26.77
N GLU A 149 18.99 6.58 27.01
CA GLU A 149 20.30 6.10 26.62
C GLU A 149 20.50 4.64 27.05
N THR A 150 20.99 3.82 26.13
CA THR A 150 21.09 2.38 26.35
C THR A 150 22.35 1.82 25.70
N ARG A 151 23.12 1.08 26.48
CA ARG A 151 24.24 0.29 25.98
C ARG A 151 23.73 -1.06 25.49
N LEU A 152 24.05 -1.42 24.26
CA LEU A 152 23.69 -2.69 23.63
C LEU A 152 24.95 -3.49 23.31
N SER A 153 24.92 -4.78 23.63
CA SER A 153 25.88 -5.73 23.11
C SER A 153 25.28 -6.42 21.88
N ALA A 154 25.65 -5.93 20.69
CA ALA A 154 25.01 -6.32 19.42
C ALA A 154 25.88 -7.29 18.62
N GLY A 155 26.01 -8.51 19.09
CA GLY A 155 26.76 -9.59 18.41
C GLY A 155 28.22 -9.21 18.12
N HIS A 156 28.66 -9.31 16.87
CA HIS A 156 30.03 -9.00 16.47
C HIS A 156 30.38 -7.50 16.45
N LEU A 157 29.39 -6.60 16.55
CA LEU A 157 29.63 -5.16 16.67
C LEU A 157 30.11 -4.76 18.09
N GLY A 158 30.07 -5.69 19.07
CA GLY A 158 30.42 -5.41 20.42
C GLY A 158 29.43 -4.50 21.15
N GLU A 159 29.96 -3.68 22.07
CA GLU A 159 29.14 -2.71 22.81
C GLU A 159 28.98 -1.41 22.03
N ILE A 160 27.74 -0.94 21.96
CA ILE A 160 27.35 0.30 21.29
C ILE A 160 26.48 1.10 22.26
N ASP A 161 26.84 2.35 22.49
CA ASP A 161 26.03 3.30 23.25
C ASP A 161 25.09 4.04 22.31
N LEU A 162 23.80 3.92 22.55
CA LEU A 162 22.75 4.54 21.77
C LEU A 162 22.03 5.58 22.63
N PRO A 163 22.04 6.86 22.26
CA PRO A 163 21.29 7.90 22.96
C PRO A 163 19.78 7.69 22.88
N ALA A 164 19.04 8.31 23.79
CA ALA A 164 17.58 8.39 23.68
C ALA A 164 17.20 9.13 22.40
N GLY A 165 16.22 8.60 21.64
CA GLY A 165 15.84 9.21 20.38
C GLY A 165 15.02 8.29 19.48
N TYR A 166 14.84 8.74 18.24
CA TYR A 166 14.17 7.99 17.20
C TYR A 166 15.20 7.36 16.27
N TYR A 167 14.95 6.11 15.91
CA TYR A 167 15.80 5.33 15.03
C TYR A 167 15.01 4.83 13.84
N CYS A 168 15.57 4.97 12.67
CA CYS A 168 15.03 4.39 11.45
C CYS A 168 16.01 3.32 10.95
N TYR A 169 15.53 2.08 10.90
CA TYR A 169 16.27 0.97 10.34
C TYR A 169 15.74 0.64 8.96
N VAL A 170 16.63 0.62 7.97
CA VAL A 170 16.36 0.18 6.61
C VAL A 170 16.72 -1.29 6.48
N GLY A 171 15.87 -2.06 5.85
CA GLY A 171 16.17 -3.45 5.55
C GLY A 171 15.52 -3.89 4.25
N THR A 172 15.98 -5.04 3.75
CA THR A 172 15.45 -5.62 2.52
C THR A 172 15.07 -7.08 2.70
N ALA A 173 14.08 -7.53 1.93
CA ALA A 173 13.71 -8.92 1.81
C ALA A 173 13.20 -9.19 0.39
N MET A 174 14.05 -9.81 -0.45
CA MET A 174 13.69 -10.14 -1.83
C MET A 174 12.82 -11.41 -1.94
N LYS A 175 12.40 -11.97 -0.78
CA LYS A 175 11.38 -13.03 -0.64
C LYS A 175 10.72 -12.88 0.72
N ASN A 176 9.39 -13.07 0.77
CA ASN A 176 8.61 -13.07 2.01
C ASN A 176 8.83 -11.81 2.88
N LEU A 177 8.74 -10.63 2.27
CA LEU A 177 8.89 -9.34 2.95
C LEU A 177 7.96 -9.23 4.16
N THR A 178 6.68 -9.59 3.98
CA THR A 178 5.67 -9.57 5.04
C THR A 178 6.08 -10.45 6.24
N ALA A 179 6.63 -11.63 6.00
CA ALA A 179 7.11 -12.51 7.07
C ALA A 179 8.34 -11.93 7.77
N ARG A 180 9.24 -11.26 7.02
CA ARG A 180 10.41 -10.56 7.57
C ARG A 180 9.99 -9.45 8.50
N MET A 181 9.08 -8.58 8.06
CA MET A 181 8.53 -7.47 8.85
C MET A 181 7.82 -7.99 10.11
N SER A 182 6.93 -8.99 9.95
CA SER A 182 6.25 -9.63 11.08
C SER A 182 7.20 -10.21 12.12
N ARG A 183 8.35 -10.76 11.68
CA ARG A 183 9.40 -11.23 12.58
C ARG A 183 10.02 -10.08 13.37
N HIS A 184 10.28 -8.92 12.75
CA HIS A 184 10.83 -7.76 13.45
C HIS A 184 9.87 -7.17 14.49
N LEU A 185 8.57 -7.25 14.24
CA LEU A 185 7.55 -6.79 15.18
C LEU A 185 7.45 -7.66 16.45
N ARG A 186 7.79 -8.95 16.38
CA ARG A 186 7.74 -9.84 17.54
C ARG A 186 8.77 -9.45 18.60
N LYS A 187 8.37 -9.41 19.87
CA LYS A 187 9.26 -9.20 21.00
C LYS A 187 10.08 -10.48 21.31
N ARG A 188 9.40 -11.63 21.42
CA ARG A 188 10.05 -12.90 21.72
C ARG A 188 10.48 -13.59 20.44
N LYS A 189 11.81 -13.64 20.21
CA LYS A 189 12.44 -14.28 19.04
C LYS A 189 13.91 -14.56 19.33
N ASN A 190 14.51 -15.50 18.62
CA ASN A 190 15.96 -15.67 18.63
C ASN A 190 16.59 -14.50 17.89
N PHE A 191 17.56 -13.84 18.49
CA PHE A 191 18.29 -12.72 17.89
C PHE A 191 19.15 -13.23 16.75
N ARG A 192 19.08 -12.56 15.61
CA ARG A 192 19.75 -12.95 14.38
C ARG A 192 20.45 -11.79 13.68
N TRP A 193 19.91 -10.58 13.83
CA TRP A 193 20.40 -9.34 13.24
C TRP A 193 20.61 -8.29 14.32
N HIS A 194 21.49 -7.32 14.06
CA HIS A 194 21.77 -6.22 15.00
C HIS A 194 20.51 -5.50 15.46
N ILE A 195 19.57 -5.28 14.53
CA ILE A 195 18.28 -4.67 14.84
C ILE A 195 17.46 -5.43 15.90
N ASP A 196 17.66 -6.74 16.07
CA ASP A 196 16.93 -7.50 17.07
C ASP A 196 17.31 -7.06 18.49
N TYR A 197 18.58 -6.67 18.71
CA TYR A 197 19.07 -6.14 19.98
C TYR A 197 18.47 -4.77 20.30
N LEU A 198 18.44 -3.86 19.32
CA LEU A 198 17.78 -2.56 19.50
C LEU A 198 16.28 -2.72 19.70
N ARG A 199 15.62 -3.59 18.91
CA ARG A 199 14.19 -3.87 19.00
C ARG A 199 13.77 -4.39 20.37
N ASP A 200 14.63 -5.13 21.08
CA ASP A 200 14.36 -5.62 22.43
C ASP A 200 14.23 -4.48 23.45
N ARG A 201 14.96 -3.40 23.27
CA ARG A 201 15.04 -2.24 24.15
C ARG A 201 14.17 -1.05 23.73
N ALA A 202 13.83 -0.97 22.44
CA ALA A 202 13.10 0.13 21.85
C ALA A 202 11.61 -0.18 21.63
N LEU A 203 10.80 0.85 21.66
CA LEU A 203 9.40 0.80 21.23
C LEU A 203 9.35 0.87 19.70
N VAL A 204 8.65 -0.06 19.06
CA VAL A 204 8.36 0.03 17.62
C VAL A 204 7.17 0.95 17.41
N LEU A 205 7.37 1.97 16.62
CA LEU A 205 6.33 2.94 16.24
C LEU A 205 5.65 2.55 14.92
N ALA A 206 6.46 2.12 13.92
CA ALA A 206 5.94 1.71 12.62
C ALA A 206 6.88 0.70 11.95
N CYS A 207 6.32 -0.10 11.04
CA CYS A 207 7.06 -0.94 10.11
C CYS A 207 6.42 -0.79 8.74
N LEU A 208 7.09 -0.06 7.84
CA LEU A 208 6.54 0.39 6.57
C LEU A 208 7.17 -0.40 5.43
N PRO A 209 6.41 -1.17 4.64
CA PRO A 209 6.93 -1.85 3.46
C PRO A 209 7.13 -0.89 2.29
N VAL A 210 8.21 -1.10 1.56
CA VAL A 210 8.47 -0.48 0.25
C VAL A 210 8.63 -1.60 -0.76
N ARG A 211 7.50 -2.11 -1.28
CA ARG A 211 7.51 -3.23 -2.20
C ARG A 211 8.11 -2.83 -3.55
N SER A 212 9.01 -3.64 -4.04
CA SER A 212 9.70 -3.42 -5.31
C SER A 212 10.26 -4.73 -5.86
N ALA A 213 10.34 -4.81 -7.18
CA ALA A 213 11.08 -5.87 -7.86
C ALA A 213 12.59 -5.77 -7.66
N GLU A 214 13.09 -4.59 -7.30
CA GLU A 214 14.49 -4.25 -7.13
C GLU A 214 14.85 -4.14 -5.65
N SER A 215 16.12 -4.37 -5.31
CA SER A 215 16.63 -4.08 -3.98
C SER A 215 16.86 -2.58 -3.86
N LEU A 216 16.13 -1.94 -2.93
CA LEU A 216 16.18 -0.49 -2.73
C LEU A 216 16.87 -0.13 -1.40
N GLU A 217 17.57 -1.05 -0.74
CA GLU A 217 18.11 -0.84 0.60
C GLU A 217 19.08 0.36 0.65
N CYS A 218 20.04 0.41 -0.27
CA CYS A 218 21.00 1.51 -0.33
C CYS A 218 20.35 2.84 -0.72
N ASP A 219 19.42 2.82 -1.69
CA ASP A 219 18.71 4.04 -2.12
C ASP A 219 17.85 4.62 -0.98
N MET A 220 17.17 3.73 -0.23
CA MET A 220 16.37 4.13 0.93
C MET A 220 17.26 4.65 2.07
N ALA A 221 18.40 4.00 2.34
CA ALA A 221 19.35 4.46 3.34
C ALA A 221 19.91 5.84 2.98
N HIS A 222 20.32 6.04 1.73
CA HIS A 222 20.82 7.32 1.23
C HIS A 222 19.75 8.43 1.30
N ALA A 223 18.51 8.12 0.97
CA ALA A 223 17.41 9.09 1.09
C ALA A 223 17.18 9.54 2.54
N LEU A 224 17.42 8.66 3.53
CA LEU A 224 17.29 8.99 4.94
C LEU A 224 18.47 9.80 5.49
N GLU A 225 19.65 9.71 4.91
CA GLU A 225 20.83 10.52 5.33
C GLU A 225 20.55 12.03 5.25
N GLY A 226 19.67 12.44 4.33
CA GLY A 226 19.27 13.84 4.17
C GLY A 226 18.39 14.40 5.29
N ILE A 227 17.83 13.55 6.15
CA ILE A 227 16.92 13.92 7.25
C ILE A 227 17.35 13.36 8.61
N ALA A 228 18.36 12.52 8.66
CA ALA A 228 18.91 11.95 9.89
C ALA A 228 19.96 12.88 10.48
N ASP A 229 19.99 13.00 11.82
CA ASP A 229 21.03 13.76 12.52
C ASP A 229 22.37 13.04 12.44
N GLU A 230 22.35 11.70 12.55
CA GLU A 230 23.56 10.87 12.50
C GLU A 230 23.23 9.43 12.04
N ARG A 231 24.28 8.70 11.66
CA ARG A 231 24.24 7.29 11.30
C ARG A 231 24.87 6.44 12.40
N VAL A 232 24.23 5.32 12.75
CA VAL A 232 24.85 4.33 13.66
C VAL A 232 25.78 3.43 12.84
N PRO A 233 27.11 3.53 13.00
CA PRO A 233 28.07 2.79 12.18
C PRO A 233 27.92 1.28 12.35
N GLY A 234 28.00 0.54 11.23
CA GLY A 234 27.96 -0.93 11.23
C GLY A 234 26.62 -1.57 11.58
N PHE A 235 25.55 -0.78 11.79
CA PHE A 235 24.23 -1.28 12.21
C PHE A 235 23.31 -1.65 11.04
N GLY A 236 23.82 -1.69 9.85
CA GLY A 236 23.13 -2.03 8.60
C GLY A 236 24.03 -1.77 7.39
N CYS A 237 23.44 -1.56 6.22
CA CYS A 237 24.20 -1.11 5.04
C CYS A 237 24.86 0.24 5.27
#